data_fa0e77dc4589a2c6b97f5f8103e845f0
#
_entry.id   fa0e77dc4589a2c6b97f5f8103e845f0
#
_cell.length_a   1.000
_cell.length_b   1.000
_cell.length_c   1.000
_cell.angle_alpha   90.00
_cell.angle_beta   90.00
_cell.angle_gamma   90.00
#
_symmetry.space_group_name_H-M   'P 1'
#
loop_
_entity.id
_entity.type
_entity.pdbx_description
1 polymer ?
#
loop_
_entity_poly.entity_id
_entity_poly.type
_entity_poly.pdbx_seq_one_letter_code
_entity_poly.pdbx_strand_id
1 'polypeptide(L)'
;GRVLDLDNEWLIITDRKGVAKVNKQTLKEEKYYLQPGMSIVGAITISSQKQVWTANARHHATDIYILDRDLNLLRTLNGSKDTYIESIVEDASHHMWVTTSKGLLCYDAKTWEELLLPTDFMEATQNKKIHFVLPYWQNFLLIGISGEGMYRYDVARRVLTRFHVQQQLKGDRYVCFIDTNNGIWLSDQENDFHYYPEKAAFNNLSSIFERLEDPFVKNLLFDYEGYLWMRSSH
;
A
#
# COMPACT_ATOMS: atom_id res chain seq x y z
N GLY A 1 14.76 -1.14 4.47
CA GLY A 1 14.12 0.10 4.92
C GLY A 1 13.31 0.75 3.81
N ARG A 2 12.44 1.64 4.17
CA ARG A 2 11.69 2.50 3.25
C ARG A 2 12.11 3.95 3.47
N VAL A 3 12.01 4.75 2.44
CA VAL A 3 12.23 6.20 2.49
C VAL A 3 10.93 6.85 2.02
N LEU A 4 10.40 7.75 2.83
CA LEU A 4 9.16 8.46 2.56
C LEU A 4 9.42 9.97 2.64
N ASP A 5 8.78 10.70 1.77
CA ASP A 5 8.85 12.16 1.74
C ASP A 5 7.87 12.76 2.74
N LEU A 6 8.36 13.41 3.79
CA LEU A 6 7.50 14.07 4.76
C LEU A 6 7.07 15.46 4.26
N ASP A 7 8.05 16.25 3.83
CA ASP A 7 7.84 17.59 3.27
C ASP A 7 9.13 18.08 2.57
N ASN A 8 9.22 19.35 2.25
CA ASN A 8 10.37 19.92 1.53
C ASN A 8 11.71 19.79 2.26
N GLU A 9 11.69 19.64 3.57
CA GLU A 9 12.89 19.65 4.42
C GLU A 9 13.24 18.27 4.97
N TRP A 10 12.24 17.38 5.17
CA TRP A 10 12.37 16.16 5.95
C TRP A 10 11.98 14.90 5.20
N LEU A 11 12.76 13.83 5.45
CA LEU A 11 12.45 12.45 5.09
C LEU A 11 12.11 11.65 6.32
N ILE A 12 11.25 10.66 6.15
CA ILE A 12 11.04 9.57 7.10
C ILE A 12 11.71 8.32 6.54
N ILE A 13 12.64 7.78 7.30
CA ILE A 13 13.41 6.58 6.93
C ILE A 13 13.12 5.48 7.95
N THR A 14 12.86 4.27 7.47
CA THR A 14 12.70 3.11 8.35
C THR A 14 13.91 2.20 8.32
N ASP A 15 14.25 1.66 9.46
CA ASP A 15 15.18 0.55 9.59
C ASP A 15 14.49 -0.71 10.18
N ARG A 16 15.29 -1.64 10.73
CA ARG A 16 14.75 -2.85 11.38
C ARG A 16 14.11 -2.60 12.74
N LYS A 17 14.33 -1.44 13.36
CA LYS A 17 13.93 -1.19 14.75
C LYS A 17 13.00 0.01 14.91
N GLY A 18 12.89 0.88 13.92
CA GLY A 18 12.11 2.07 14.10
C GLY A 18 12.04 2.99 12.89
N VAL A 19 11.75 4.21 13.19
CA VAL A 19 11.49 5.29 12.23
C VAL A 19 12.37 6.48 12.57
N ALA A 20 13.15 6.95 11.61
CA ALA A 20 14.01 8.12 11.73
C ALA A 20 13.45 9.31 10.95
N LYS A 21 13.54 10.50 11.50
CA LYS A 21 13.34 11.77 10.81
C LYS A 21 14.70 12.33 10.41
N VAL A 22 14.93 12.51 9.11
CA VAL A 22 16.23 12.88 8.54
C VAL A 22 16.09 14.15 7.71
N ASN A 23 16.98 15.10 7.93
CA ASN A 23 17.03 16.34 7.14
C ASN A 23 17.58 16.04 5.73
N LYS A 24 16.88 16.51 4.70
CA LYS A 24 17.22 16.27 3.28
C LYS A 24 18.55 16.88 2.83
N GLN A 25 18.90 18.05 3.39
CA GLN A 25 20.10 18.78 2.97
C GLN A 25 21.36 18.26 3.69
N THR A 26 21.23 18.06 5.00
CA THR A 26 22.37 17.68 5.85
C THR A 26 22.55 16.17 5.97
N LEU A 27 21.51 15.40 5.63
CA LEU A 27 21.40 13.94 5.83
C LEU A 27 21.61 13.50 7.28
N LYS A 28 21.39 14.42 8.23
CA LYS A 28 21.49 14.13 9.66
C LYS A 28 20.13 13.70 10.20
N GLU A 29 20.17 12.68 11.05
CA GLU A 29 19.03 12.27 11.84
C GLU A 29 18.75 13.34 12.90
N GLU A 30 17.49 13.78 12.98
CA GLU A 30 17.02 14.69 14.03
C GLU A 30 16.40 13.92 15.18
N LYS A 31 15.59 12.93 14.85
CA LYS A 31 14.85 12.14 15.82
C LYS A 31 14.64 10.72 15.35
N TYR A 32 14.63 9.82 16.32
CA TYR A 32 14.37 8.40 16.10
C TYR A 32 13.26 7.91 17.01
N TYR A 33 12.26 7.27 16.46
CA TYR A 33 11.23 6.57 17.19
C TYR A 33 11.51 5.08 17.20
N LEU A 34 11.87 4.57 18.39
CA LEU A 34 12.02 3.12 18.58
C LEU A 34 10.65 2.51 18.79
N GLN A 35 10.20 1.72 17.84
CA GLN A 35 8.88 1.10 17.89
C GLN A 35 8.85 -0.04 18.90
N PRO A 36 7.90 -0.14 19.84
CA PRO A 36 7.83 -1.20 20.85
C PRO A 36 7.64 -2.60 20.24
N GLY A 37 8.21 -3.61 20.87
CA GLY A 37 8.01 -5.01 20.47
C GLY A 37 8.70 -5.46 19.19
N MET A 38 9.74 -4.78 18.79
CA MET A 38 10.28 -4.77 17.44
C MET A 38 10.96 -6.00 16.91
N SER A 39 10.60 -6.29 15.68
CA SER A 39 11.53 -7.00 14.79
C SER A 39 11.74 -6.31 13.43
N ILE A 40 10.77 -5.67 12.83
CA ILE A 40 10.90 -4.95 11.54
C ILE A 40 9.69 -4.03 11.39
N VAL A 41 9.88 -2.80 10.92
CA VAL A 41 8.79 -1.95 10.45
C VAL A 41 8.19 -2.59 9.19
N GLY A 42 6.95 -3.04 9.27
CA GLY A 42 6.26 -3.73 8.19
C GLY A 42 5.54 -2.80 7.23
N ALA A 43 4.61 -2.07 7.78
CA ALA A 43 3.84 -1.08 7.06
C ALA A 43 4.14 0.31 7.59
N ILE A 44 4.27 1.27 6.70
CA ILE A 44 4.42 2.69 7.05
C ILE A 44 3.84 3.55 5.93
N THR A 45 3.16 4.62 6.33
CA THR A 45 2.71 5.68 5.42
C THR A 45 2.71 7.02 6.15
N ILE A 46 2.70 8.10 5.38
CA ILE A 46 2.52 9.46 5.89
C ILE A 46 1.17 9.95 5.41
N SER A 47 0.30 10.33 6.34
CA SER A 47 -1.02 10.87 6.00
C SER A 47 -0.91 12.29 5.44
N SER A 48 -1.97 12.74 4.79
CA SER A 48 -2.10 14.13 4.32
C SER A 48 -1.99 15.15 5.45
N GLN A 49 -2.28 14.75 6.69
CA GLN A 49 -2.11 15.54 7.91
C GLN A 49 -0.68 15.50 8.48
N LYS A 50 0.27 14.90 7.74
CA LYS A 50 1.67 14.73 8.17
C LYS A 50 1.86 13.85 9.40
N GLN A 51 0.91 12.97 9.67
CA GLN A 51 1.05 11.92 10.67
C GLN A 51 1.78 10.72 10.05
N VAL A 52 2.65 10.09 10.81
CA VAL A 52 3.33 8.85 10.41
C VAL A 52 2.57 7.68 11.04
N TRP A 53 1.97 6.86 10.20
CA TRP A 53 1.29 5.62 10.59
C TRP A 53 2.23 4.46 10.33
N THR A 54 2.56 3.70 11.37
CA THR A 54 3.52 2.59 11.26
C THR A 54 3.04 1.37 12.03
N ALA A 55 3.39 0.19 11.55
CA ALA A 55 3.06 -1.08 12.16
C ALA A 55 4.20 -2.09 12.05
N ASN A 56 4.23 -3.07 12.96
CA ASN A 56 5.20 -4.16 12.94
C ASN A 56 4.94 -5.18 11.83
N ALA A 57 6.02 -5.72 11.22
CA ALA A 57 5.93 -6.72 10.14
C ALA A 57 5.70 -8.14 10.63
N ARG A 58 5.99 -8.46 11.87
CA ARG A 58 6.04 -9.86 12.35
C ARG A 58 5.50 -10.03 13.77
N HIS A 59 4.74 -11.14 13.89
CA HIS A 59 4.41 -11.93 15.08
C HIS A 59 3.96 -11.23 16.36
N HIS A 60 2.70 -11.45 16.71
CA HIS A 60 2.06 -11.29 18.01
C HIS A 60 1.70 -9.89 18.50
N ALA A 61 2.04 -8.84 17.78
CA ALA A 61 1.54 -7.48 18.07
C ALA A 61 1.24 -6.77 16.75
N THR A 62 -0.02 -6.59 16.48
CA THR A 62 -0.54 -5.92 15.27
C THR A 62 -0.90 -4.49 15.53
N ASP A 63 -0.22 -3.88 16.50
CA ASP A 63 -0.50 -2.50 16.87
C ASP A 63 -0.06 -1.56 15.75
N ILE A 64 -0.89 -0.56 15.51
CA ILE A 64 -0.56 0.58 14.67
C ILE A 64 -0.19 1.74 15.57
N TYR A 65 0.98 2.31 15.32
CA TYR A 65 1.48 3.48 16.03
C TYR A 65 1.28 4.70 15.13
N ILE A 66 0.61 5.70 15.66
CA ILE A 66 0.37 6.97 15.00
C ILE A 66 1.24 8.02 15.65
N LEU A 67 2.16 8.59 14.87
CA LEU A 67 3.10 9.60 15.33
C LEU A 67 2.77 10.94 14.68
N ASP A 68 3.10 12.04 15.33
CA ASP A 68 3.09 13.35 14.70
C ASP A 68 4.28 13.52 13.74
N ARG A 69 4.35 14.68 13.06
CA ARG A 69 5.45 14.98 12.14
C ARG A 69 6.84 15.02 12.81
N ASP A 70 6.89 15.13 14.14
CA ASP A 70 8.11 15.16 14.94
C ASP A 70 8.36 13.84 15.64
N LEU A 71 7.71 12.77 15.18
CA LEU A 71 7.81 11.41 15.70
C LEU A 71 7.46 11.28 17.19
N ASN A 72 6.58 12.12 17.73
CA ASN A 72 5.98 11.89 19.04
C ASN A 72 4.78 10.96 18.87
N LEU A 73 4.65 9.99 19.76
CA LEU A 73 3.51 9.07 19.73
C LEU A 73 2.22 9.80 20.11
N LEU A 74 1.25 9.80 19.17
CA LEU A 74 -0.10 10.35 19.37
C LEU A 74 -1.06 9.27 19.88
N ARG A 75 -1.02 8.10 19.26
CA ARG A 75 -1.98 7.01 19.52
C ARG A 75 -1.37 5.66 19.20
N THR A 76 -1.81 4.64 19.93
CA THR A 76 -1.65 3.23 19.57
C THR A 76 -3.03 2.64 19.33
N LEU A 77 -3.24 2.06 18.14
CA LEU A 77 -4.42 1.26 17.83
C LEU A 77 -4.04 -0.20 18.04
N ASN A 78 -4.70 -0.85 18.99
CA ASN A 78 -4.41 -2.23 19.33
C ASN A 78 -5.01 -3.16 18.26
N GLY A 79 -4.17 -3.98 17.67
CA GLY A 79 -4.60 -4.98 16.70
C GLY A 79 -5.07 -6.27 17.36
N SER A 80 -5.61 -7.17 16.56
CA SER A 80 -5.98 -8.50 17.03
C SER A 80 -4.78 -9.45 17.04
N LYS A 81 -4.72 -10.37 18.01
CA LYS A 81 -3.71 -11.42 18.06
C LYS A 81 -3.76 -12.27 16.77
N ASP A 82 -2.61 -12.75 16.34
CA ASP A 82 -2.45 -13.61 15.16
C ASP A 82 -2.83 -12.95 13.80
N THR A 83 -2.82 -11.64 13.76
CA THR A 83 -2.99 -10.86 12.54
C THR A 83 -1.72 -10.05 12.29
N TYR A 84 -1.23 -9.92 11.09
CA TYR A 84 -0.14 -9.00 10.74
C TYR A 84 -0.59 -7.99 9.70
N ILE A 85 0.02 -6.81 9.75
CA ILE A 85 -0.31 -5.68 8.88
C ILE A 85 0.67 -5.69 7.71
N GLU A 86 0.15 -5.69 6.49
CA GLU A 86 0.95 -5.74 5.26
C GLU A 86 1.15 -4.34 4.67
N SER A 87 0.12 -3.50 4.69
CA SER A 87 0.19 -2.13 4.18
C SER A 87 -0.79 -1.21 4.87
N ILE A 88 -0.49 0.09 4.81
CA ILE A 88 -1.36 1.18 5.25
C ILE A 88 -1.35 2.22 4.13
N VAL A 89 -2.52 2.63 3.65
CA VAL A 89 -2.67 3.65 2.62
C VAL A 89 -3.81 4.61 2.98
N GLU A 90 -3.67 5.88 2.59
CA GLU A 90 -4.72 6.89 2.76
C GLU A 90 -5.48 7.08 1.44
N ASP A 91 -6.81 7.17 1.50
CA ASP A 91 -7.63 7.54 0.36
C ASP A 91 -7.87 9.07 0.29
N ALA A 92 -8.52 9.51 -0.78
CA ALA A 92 -8.81 10.93 -0.99
C ALA A 92 -9.85 11.51 0.01
N SER A 93 -10.55 10.67 0.74
CA SER A 93 -11.49 11.06 1.80
C SER A 93 -10.86 11.06 3.19
N HIS A 94 -9.53 10.88 3.26
CA HIS A 94 -8.75 10.79 4.50
C HIS A 94 -9.08 9.58 5.36
N HIS A 95 -9.46 8.47 4.73
CA HIS A 95 -9.57 7.20 5.43
C HIS A 95 -8.25 6.43 5.29
N MET A 96 -7.83 5.81 6.39
CA MET A 96 -6.64 4.97 6.45
C MET A 96 -7.05 3.50 6.28
N TRP A 97 -6.67 2.93 5.16
CA TRP A 97 -6.94 1.54 4.82
C TRP A 97 -5.77 0.68 5.25
N VAL A 98 -6.05 -0.31 6.08
CA VAL A 98 -5.06 -1.21 6.65
C VAL A 98 -5.28 -2.61 6.11
N THR A 99 -4.33 -3.08 5.31
CA THR A 99 -4.34 -4.46 4.81
C THR A 99 -3.76 -5.37 5.86
N THR A 100 -4.53 -6.40 6.22
CA THR A 100 -4.12 -7.40 7.20
C THR A 100 -4.13 -8.80 6.61
N SER A 101 -3.51 -9.76 7.32
CA SER A 101 -3.58 -11.17 6.94
C SER A 101 -4.99 -11.78 6.99
N LYS A 102 -5.96 -11.09 7.56
CA LYS A 102 -7.35 -11.54 7.72
C LYS A 102 -8.38 -10.66 7.00
N GLY A 103 -7.94 -9.72 6.18
CA GLY A 103 -8.81 -8.81 5.43
C GLY A 103 -8.40 -7.36 5.58
N LEU A 104 -9.37 -6.46 5.46
CA LEU A 104 -9.19 -5.01 5.48
C LEU A 104 -9.83 -4.38 6.71
N LEU A 105 -9.15 -3.38 7.26
CA LEU A 105 -9.68 -2.44 8.24
C LEU A 105 -9.62 -1.04 7.64
N CYS A 106 -10.52 -0.18 8.10
CA CYS A 106 -10.58 1.21 7.68
C CYS A 106 -10.72 2.11 8.90
N TYR A 107 -9.92 3.18 8.96
CA TYR A 107 -9.95 4.16 10.04
C TYR A 107 -10.13 5.57 9.48
N ASP A 108 -10.80 6.42 10.20
CA ASP A 108 -10.75 7.86 9.95
C ASP A 108 -9.38 8.41 10.39
N ALA A 109 -8.68 9.11 9.47
CA ALA A 109 -7.31 9.58 9.76
C ALA A 109 -7.26 10.69 10.82
N LYS A 110 -8.37 11.37 11.09
CA LYS A 110 -8.45 12.49 12.04
C LYS A 110 -8.87 12.04 13.43
N THR A 111 -9.89 11.18 13.52
CA THR A 111 -10.44 10.70 14.81
C THR A 111 -9.78 9.41 15.27
N TRP A 112 -9.13 8.69 14.33
CA TRP A 112 -8.53 7.37 14.53
C TRP A 112 -9.55 6.29 14.93
N GLU A 113 -10.81 6.53 14.66
CA GLU A 113 -11.88 5.56 14.91
C GLU A 113 -11.99 4.59 13.74
N GLU A 114 -12.27 3.33 14.05
CA GLU A 114 -12.52 2.33 13.04
C GLU A 114 -13.87 2.57 12.36
N LEU A 115 -13.86 2.58 11.04
CA LEU A 115 -15.04 2.78 10.22
C LEU A 115 -15.63 1.42 9.83
N LEU A 116 -16.93 1.25 10.06
CA LEU A 116 -17.63 0.03 9.64
C LEU A 116 -17.72 -0.02 8.12
N LEU A 117 -17.21 -1.10 7.55
CA LEU A 117 -17.30 -1.38 6.13
C LEU A 117 -18.68 -1.97 5.78
N PRO A 118 -19.19 -1.77 4.54
CA PRO A 118 -20.43 -2.40 4.09
C PRO A 118 -20.36 -3.93 4.17
N THR A 119 -21.50 -4.58 4.35
CA THR A 119 -21.58 -6.04 4.52
C THR A 119 -21.03 -6.79 3.31
N ASP A 120 -21.39 -6.38 2.10
CA ASP A 120 -20.88 -6.95 0.85
C ASP A 120 -19.36 -6.79 0.71
N PHE A 121 -18.80 -5.68 1.18
CA PHE A 121 -17.36 -5.46 1.23
C PHE A 121 -16.70 -6.41 2.23
N MET A 122 -17.28 -6.55 3.42
CA MET A 122 -16.78 -7.47 4.44
C MET A 122 -16.79 -8.93 3.96
N GLU A 123 -17.87 -9.37 3.34
CA GLU A 123 -18.00 -10.72 2.77
C GLU A 123 -16.95 -10.98 1.68
N ALA A 124 -16.66 -9.98 0.84
CA ALA A 124 -15.65 -10.10 -0.20
C ALA A 124 -14.21 -10.17 0.34
N THR A 125 -13.91 -9.54 1.47
CA THR A 125 -12.54 -9.36 1.97
C THR A 125 -12.19 -10.15 3.22
N GLN A 126 -13.19 -10.54 4.03
CA GLN A 126 -12.98 -11.20 5.32
C GLN A 126 -12.32 -12.57 5.15
N ASN A 127 -11.28 -12.82 5.96
CA ASN A 127 -10.47 -14.05 5.94
C ASN A 127 -9.82 -14.35 4.58
N LYS A 128 -9.71 -13.35 3.70
CA LYS A 128 -9.00 -13.47 2.43
C LYS A 128 -7.71 -12.66 2.47
N LYS A 129 -6.72 -13.16 1.78
CA LYS A 129 -5.48 -12.41 1.59
C LYS A 129 -5.73 -11.28 0.60
N ILE A 130 -5.37 -10.07 1.03
CA ILE A 130 -5.42 -8.88 0.19
C ILE A 130 -4.01 -8.62 -0.33
N HIS A 131 -3.83 -8.60 -1.64
CA HIS A 131 -2.54 -8.38 -2.26
C HIS A 131 -2.12 -6.92 -2.26
N PHE A 132 -3.11 -6.06 -2.51
CA PHE A 132 -2.90 -4.61 -2.49
C PHE A 132 -4.21 -3.87 -2.27
N VAL A 133 -4.08 -2.67 -1.73
CA VAL A 133 -5.08 -1.61 -1.74
C VAL A 133 -4.38 -0.36 -2.24
N LEU A 134 -4.87 0.23 -3.32
CA LEU A 134 -4.27 1.41 -3.94
C LEU A 134 -5.33 2.48 -4.17
N PRO A 135 -5.10 3.71 -3.73
CA PRO A 135 -5.92 4.85 -4.14
C PRO A 135 -5.91 4.97 -5.67
N TYR A 136 -7.10 5.04 -6.25
CA TYR A 136 -7.29 5.10 -7.69
C TYR A 136 -8.30 6.19 -8.00
N TRP A 137 -7.87 7.20 -8.73
CA TRP A 137 -8.68 8.39 -8.92
C TRP A 137 -9.23 8.97 -7.60
N GLN A 138 -9.94 10.10 -7.70
CA GLN A 138 -10.32 10.90 -6.53
C GLN A 138 -11.11 10.13 -5.46
N ASN A 139 -11.93 9.15 -5.85
CA ASN A 139 -12.85 8.49 -4.93
C ASN A 139 -12.86 6.96 -5.03
N PHE A 140 -11.89 6.37 -5.70
CA PHE A 140 -11.86 4.91 -5.86
C PHE A 140 -10.64 4.29 -5.20
N LEU A 141 -10.80 3.05 -4.78
CA LEU A 141 -9.69 2.16 -4.45
C LEU A 141 -9.69 0.97 -5.40
N LEU A 142 -8.51 0.55 -5.80
CA LEU A 142 -8.31 -0.77 -6.40
C LEU A 142 -7.87 -1.74 -5.33
N ILE A 143 -8.49 -2.90 -5.29
CA ILE A 143 -8.27 -3.92 -4.27
C ILE A 143 -8.03 -5.24 -4.97
N GLY A 144 -6.87 -5.85 -4.74
CA GLY A 144 -6.54 -7.19 -5.23
C GLY A 144 -6.79 -8.23 -4.15
N ILE A 145 -7.69 -9.18 -4.41
CA ILE A 145 -8.10 -10.20 -3.46
C ILE A 145 -7.68 -11.58 -3.98
N SER A 146 -6.97 -12.35 -3.17
CA SER A 146 -6.52 -13.70 -3.52
C SER A 146 -7.68 -14.61 -3.92
N GLY A 147 -7.56 -15.25 -5.09
CA GLY A 147 -8.58 -16.15 -5.63
C GLY A 147 -9.83 -15.48 -6.19
N GLU A 148 -10.00 -14.18 -5.99
CA GLU A 148 -11.18 -13.43 -6.43
C GLU A 148 -10.88 -12.43 -7.56
N GLY A 149 -9.61 -12.03 -7.71
CA GLY A 149 -9.18 -11.03 -8.67
C GLY A 149 -9.22 -9.61 -8.15
N MET A 150 -9.53 -8.66 -9.03
CA MET A 150 -9.52 -7.24 -8.70
C MET A 150 -10.93 -6.69 -8.48
N TYR A 151 -11.00 -5.75 -7.54
CA TYR A 151 -12.20 -4.99 -7.23
C TYR A 151 -11.91 -3.49 -7.25
N ARG A 152 -12.91 -2.71 -7.58
CA ARG A 152 -12.96 -1.27 -7.44
C ARG A 152 -13.98 -0.90 -6.38
N TYR A 153 -13.55 -0.17 -5.39
CA TYR A 153 -14.42 0.37 -4.35
C TYR A 153 -14.63 1.88 -4.55
N ASP A 154 -15.88 2.28 -4.70
CA ASP A 154 -16.29 3.69 -4.70
C ASP A 154 -16.44 4.13 -3.24
N VAL A 155 -15.50 4.95 -2.78
CA VAL A 155 -15.46 5.40 -1.37
C VAL A 155 -16.67 6.26 -1.02
N ALA A 156 -17.07 7.14 -1.94
CA ALA A 156 -18.19 8.07 -1.70
C ALA A 156 -19.55 7.36 -1.68
N ARG A 157 -19.76 6.40 -2.59
CA ARG A 157 -21.00 5.62 -2.69
C ARG A 157 -20.99 4.40 -1.80
N ARG A 158 -19.83 4.01 -1.28
CA ARG A 158 -19.62 2.80 -0.48
C ARG A 158 -20.00 1.51 -1.21
N VAL A 159 -19.69 1.43 -2.50
CA VAL A 159 -20.05 0.30 -3.37
C VAL A 159 -18.80 -0.41 -3.85
N LEU A 160 -18.73 -1.72 -3.64
CA LEU A 160 -17.70 -2.59 -4.16
C LEU A 160 -18.16 -3.20 -5.48
N THR A 161 -17.36 -3.06 -6.53
CA THR A 161 -17.64 -3.66 -7.85
C THR A 161 -16.45 -4.46 -8.32
N ARG A 162 -16.70 -5.62 -8.93
CA ARG A 162 -15.63 -6.40 -9.55
C ARG A 162 -15.03 -5.61 -10.71
N PHE A 163 -13.72 -5.45 -10.70
CA PHE A 163 -13.00 -4.84 -11.80
C PHE A 163 -12.69 -5.94 -12.82
N HIS A 164 -13.42 -5.92 -13.93
CA HIS A 164 -13.24 -6.93 -14.98
C HIS A 164 -11.96 -6.63 -15.74
N VAL A 165 -10.94 -7.39 -15.46
CA VAL A 165 -9.75 -7.50 -16.29
C VAL A 165 -10.10 -8.40 -17.47
N GLN A 166 -9.88 -7.96 -18.70
CA GLN A 166 -10.26 -8.73 -19.92
C GLN A 166 -9.51 -10.05 -20.06
N GLN A 167 -8.41 -10.24 -19.32
CA GLN A 167 -7.66 -11.48 -19.25
C GLN A 167 -7.71 -12.05 -17.84
N GLN A 168 -7.76 -13.37 -17.73
CA GLN A 168 -7.60 -14.06 -16.46
C GLN A 168 -6.15 -13.85 -15.97
N LEU A 169 -6.00 -13.14 -14.85
CA LEU A 169 -4.73 -13.06 -14.16
C LEU A 169 -4.38 -14.45 -13.63
N LYS A 170 -3.16 -14.89 -13.86
CA LYS A 170 -2.71 -16.22 -13.51
C LYS A 170 -2.14 -16.25 -12.09
N GLY A 171 -2.49 -17.29 -11.35
CA GLY A 171 -2.05 -17.48 -9.97
C GLY A 171 -2.82 -16.63 -8.97
N ASP A 172 -2.31 -16.57 -7.74
CA ASP A 172 -2.94 -15.91 -6.60
C ASP A 172 -2.11 -14.73 -6.03
N ARG A 173 -1.05 -14.34 -6.73
CA ARG A 173 -0.22 -13.20 -6.37
C ARG A 173 -0.22 -12.18 -7.50
N TYR A 174 -0.54 -10.94 -7.16
CA TYR A 174 -0.54 -9.82 -8.08
C TYR A 174 0.24 -8.67 -7.48
N VAL A 175 0.98 -7.96 -8.32
CA VAL A 175 1.59 -6.67 -7.98
C VAL A 175 0.92 -5.63 -8.87
N CYS A 176 0.42 -4.57 -8.27
CA CYS A 176 -0.30 -3.51 -8.96
C CYS A 176 0.34 -2.15 -8.67
N PHE A 177 0.44 -1.34 -9.71
CA PHE A 177 0.91 0.03 -9.64
C PHE A 177 -0.01 0.93 -10.45
N ILE A 178 -0.10 2.19 -10.05
CA ILE A 178 -0.85 3.21 -10.78
C ILE A 178 0.16 4.28 -11.20
N ASP A 179 0.19 4.59 -12.49
CA ASP A 179 1.04 5.66 -13.02
C ASP A 179 0.41 7.05 -12.87
N THR A 180 1.16 8.08 -13.23
CA THR A 180 0.73 9.47 -13.14
C THR A 180 -0.44 9.82 -14.06
N ASN A 181 -0.71 8.97 -15.07
CA ASN A 181 -1.82 9.11 -16.01
C ASN A 181 -3.01 8.22 -15.64
N ASN A 182 -3.03 7.69 -14.41
CA ASN A 182 -4.00 6.72 -13.91
C ASN A 182 -4.04 5.40 -14.70
N GLY A 183 -2.98 5.07 -15.42
CA GLY A 183 -2.80 3.75 -16.01
C GLY A 183 -2.50 2.72 -14.93
N ILE A 184 -3.09 1.55 -15.06
CA ILE A 184 -2.90 0.44 -14.11
C ILE A 184 -1.91 -0.55 -14.70
N TRP A 185 -0.84 -0.79 -13.97
CA TRP A 185 0.18 -1.78 -14.27
C TRP A 185 0.01 -2.97 -13.36
N LEU A 186 -0.14 -4.14 -13.95
CA LEU A 186 -0.30 -5.41 -13.23
C LEU A 186 0.76 -6.39 -13.63
N SER A 187 1.36 -7.06 -12.65
CA SER A 187 2.15 -8.26 -12.86
C SER A 187 1.51 -9.41 -12.10
N ASP A 188 1.29 -10.54 -12.74
CA ASP A 188 0.78 -11.74 -12.10
C ASP A 188 1.91 -12.70 -11.68
N GLN A 189 1.54 -13.88 -11.17
CA GLN A 189 2.50 -14.85 -10.63
C GLN A 189 3.33 -15.54 -11.74
N GLU A 190 2.83 -15.59 -12.97
CA GLU A 190 3.57 -16.12 -14.13
C GLU A 190 4.41 -15.04 -14.81
N ASN A 191 4.48 -13.85 -14.19
CA ASN A 191 5.23 -12.69 -14.66
C ASN A 191 4.69 -12.09 -15.96
N ASP A 192 3.42 -12.36 -16.28
CA ASP A 192 2.74 -11.65 -17.33
C ASP A 192 2.54 -10.19 -16.88
N PHE A 193 2.98 -9.28 -17.72
CA PHE A 193 2.89 -7.85 -17.49
C PHE A 193 1.73 -7.25 -18.28
N HIS A 194 0.84 -6.55 -17.60
CA HIS A 194 -0.37 -6.01 -18.17
C HIS A 194 -0.48 -4.52 -17.90
N TYR A 195 -0.81 -3.75 -18.91
CA TYR A 195 -1.05 -2.32 -18.79
C TYR A 195 -2.47 -1.97 -19.20
N TYR A 196 -3.20 -1.30 -18.34
CA TYR A 196 -4.55 -0.79 -18.57
C TYR A 196 -4.49 0.74 -18.56
N PRO A 197 -4.41 1.39 -19.71
CA PRO A 197 -4.53 2.83 -19.81
C PRO A 197 -5.96 3.27 -19.48
N GLU A 198 -6.11 4.45 -18.90
CA GLU A 198 -7.41 4.97 -18.45
C GLU A 198 -8.54 4.90 -19.49
N LYS A 199 -8.22 5.06 -20.78
CA LYS A 199 -9.20 5.25 -21.86
C LYS A 199 -9.01 4.32 -23.06
N ALA A 200 -8.13 3.35 -23.00
CA ALA A 200 -7.83 2.51 -24.16
C ALA A 200 -7.96 1.01 -23.83
N ALA A 201 -7.93 0.21 -24.90
CA ALA A 201 -7.91 -1.23 -24.78
C ALA A 201 -6.64 -1.71 -24.06
N PHE A 202 -6.77 -2.83 -23.38
CA PHE A 202 -5.69 -3.55 -22.72
C PHE A 202 -4.50 -3.82 -23.66
N ASN A 203 -3.31 -3.58 -23.18
CA ASN A 203 -2.06 -3.94 -23.85
C ASN A 203 -1.30 -4.98 -23.03
N ASN A 204 -1.03 -6.14 -23.62
CA ASN A 204 -0.10 -7.10 -23.05
C ASN A 204 1.32 -6.64 -23.38
N LEU A 205 2.12 -6.33 -22.35
CA LEU A 205 3.49 -5.85 -22.48
C LEU A 205 4.52 -6.93 -22.16
N SER A 206 4.11 -8.18 -21.95
CA SER A 206 5.00 -9.27 -21.54
C SER A 206 6.21 -9.42 -22.47
N SER A 207 6.03 -9.18 -23.78
CA SER A 207 7.13 -9.24 -24.76
C SER A 207 8.22 -8.17 -24.54
N ILE A 208 7.92 -7.07 -23.87
CA ILE A 208 8.91 -6.05 -23.54
C ILE A 208 9.88 -6.58 -22.46
N PHE A 209 9.39 -7.48 -21.62
CA PHE A 209 10.11 -8.03 -20.48
C PHE A 209 10.72 -9.41 -20.72
N GLU A 210 10.51 -10.04 -21.89
CA GLU A 210 11.09 -11.33 -22.27
C GLU A 210 12.64 -11.35 -22.23
N ARG A 211 13.26 -10.17 -22.24
CA ARG A 211 14.72 -10.02 -22.16
C ARG A 211 15.27 -9.93 -20.73
N LEU A 212 14.40 -9.87 -19.73
CA LEU A 212 14.81 -9.85 -18.34
C LEU A 212 15.04 -11.30 -17.88
N GLU A 213 16.23 -11.59 -17.38
CA GLU A 213 16.60 -12.92 -16.87
C GLU A 213 15.75 -13.35 -15.67
N ASP A 214 15.18 -12.39 -14.92
CA ASP A 214 14.22 -12.62 -13.85
C ASP A 214 13.06 -11.65 -13.99
N PRO A 215 11.92 -12.10 -14.52
CA PRO A 215 10.78 -11.25 -14.78
C PRO A 215 9.95 -10.88 -13.55
N PHE A 216 10.28 -11.39 -12.35
CA PHE A 216 9.53 -11.05 -11.15
C PHE A 216 9.80 -9.62 -10.69
N VAL A 217 8.94 -8.72 -11.09
CA VAL A 217 9.00 -7.30 -10.72
C VAL A 217 8.44 -7.10 -9.31
N LYS A 218 9.29 -6.59 -8.41
CA LYS A 218 8.91 -6.28 -7.03
C LYS A 218 8.42 -4.87 -6.83
N ASN A 219 8.94 -3.93 -7.62
CA ASN A 219 8.58 -2.52 -7.54
C ASN A 219 8.65 -1.87 -8.90
N LEU A 220 7.75 -0.93 -9.15
CA LEU A 220 7.78 0.00 -10.26
C LEU A 220 7.80 1.42 -9.71
N LEU A 221 8.54 2.30 -10.36
CA LEU A 221 8.57 3.72 -10.08
C LEU A 221 8.62 4.49 -11.39
N PHE A 222 7.73 5.46 -11.56
CA PHE A 222 7.86 6.46 -12.61
C PHE A 222 8.58 7.68 -12.03
N ASP A 223 9.61 8.13 -12.73
CA ASP A 223 10.24 9.38 -12.38
C ASP A 223 9.51 10.58 -12.99
N TYR A 224 9.96 11.79 -12.66
CA TYR A 224 9.35 13.03 -13.15
C TYR A 224 9.58 13.29 -14.67
N GLU A 225 10.52 12.56 -15.28
CA GLU A 225 10.77 12.60 -16.73
C GLU A 225 9.92 11.55 -17.49
N GLY A 226 9.18 10.71 -16.77
CA GLY A 226 8.29 9.68 -17.33
C GLY A 226 8.99 8.35 -17.62
N TYR A 227 10.22 8.15 -17.14
CA TYR A 227 10.89 6.85 -17.23
C TYR A 227 10.33 5.88 -16.20
N LEU A 228 10.14 4.65 -16.64
CA LEU A 228 9.74 3.54 -15.78
C LEU A 228 10.96 2.80 -15.24
N TRP A 229 11.17 2.89 -13.95
CA TRP A 229 12.19 2.14 -13.22
C TRP A 229 11.59 0.88 -12.64
N MET A 230 12.25 -0.23 -12.84
CA MET A 230 11.81 -1.53 -12.35
C MET A 230 12.84 -2.14 -11.42
N ARG A 231 12.37 -2.74 -10.35
CA ARG A 231 13.20 -3.56 -9.48
C ARG A 231 12.76 -5.02 -9.57
N SER A 232 13.64 -5.88 -10.05
CA SER A 232 13.47 -7.33 -10.05
C SER A 232 13.87 -7.98 -8.72
N SER A 233 13.76 -9.30 -8.62
CA SER A 233 14.13 -10.06 -7.41
C SER A 233 15.64 -10.25 -7.23
N HIS A 234 16.45 -10.01 -8.25
CA HIS A 234 17.93 -10.06 -8.23
C HIS A 234 18.56 -8.70 -8.31
#